data_e772014f87be85614bda14b72f8a4521
#
_entry.id   e772014f87be85614bda14b72f8a4521
#
_cell.length_a   1.000
_cell.length_b   1.000
_cell.length_c   1.000
_cell.angle_alpha   90.00
_cell.angle_beta   90.00
_cell.angle_gamma   90.00
#
_symmetry.space_group_name_H-M   'P 1'
#
loop_
_entity.id
_entity.type
_entity.pdbx_description
1 polymer ?
#
loop_
_entity_poly.entity_id
_entity_poly.type
_entity_poly.pdbx_seq_one_letter_code
_entity_poly.pdbx_strand_id
1 'polypeptide(L)'
;THANLGEPAFGIAPGYGEVWVTLRTMTDGPMAALRAEAEALVAAEAAAHGLTVTITYHDDFGASINDPEATAQLARAFDALGIRYSIGDLPERASEDFGRFSNVTGTKGAMFFLGAGLDHPALHNPDYDFPDSLIPIGARVFERVTRQICG
;
A
#
# COMPACT_ATOMS: atom_id res chain seq x y z
N THR A 1 12.12 -7.72 -5.80
CA THR A 1 12.38 -9.10 -6.29
C THR A 1 13.59 -9.67 -5.59
N HIS A 2 13.49 -10.88 -5.13
CA HIS A 2 14.56 -11.65 -4.51
C HIS A 2 14.57 -13.07 -5.11
N ALA A 3 15.74 -13.67 -5.24
CA ALA A 3 15.88 -15.06 -5.65
C ALA A 3 16.91 -15.76 -4.78
N ASN A 4 16.59 -16.98 -4.39
CA ASN A 4 17.49 -17.86 -3.63
C ASN A 4 17.50 -19.24 -4.30
N LEU A 5 18.67 -19.81 -4.51
CA LEU A 5 18.87 -21.11 -5.17
C LEU A 5 19.74 -22.00 -4.30
N GLY A 6 19.13 -22.92 -3.58
CA GLY A 6 19.82 -23.90 -2.75
C GLY A 6 20.79 -23.28 -1.75
N GLU A 7 21.79 -24.03 -1.37
CA GLU A 7 22.86 -23.58 -0.50
C GLU A 7 24.12 -23.21 -1.31
N PRO A 8 24.95 -22.29 -0.84
CA PRO A 8 26.24 -22.00 -1.48
C PRO A 8 27.13 -23.24 -1.52
N ALA A 9 27.31 -23.81 -2.70
CA ALA A 9 28.12 -25.01 -2.91
C ALA A 9 28.77 -25.00 -4.29
N PHE A 10 29.91 -25.68 -4.42
CA PHE A 10 30.59 -25.84 -5.69
C PHE A 10 30.22 -27.20 -6.34
N GLY A 11 29.85 -27.17 -7.62
CA GLY A 11 29.64 -28.37 -8.42
C GLY A 11 28.40 -29.17 -8.10
N ILE A 12 27.43 -28.60 -7.37
CA ILE A 12 26.14 -29.23 -7.03
C ILE A 12 25.01 -28.35 -7.58
N ALA A 13 24.10 -28.97 -8.32
CA ALA A 13 22.89 -28.30 -8.78
C ALA A 13 21.91 -28.11 -7.60
N PRO A 14 21.25 -26.96 -7.45
CA PRO A 14 20.28 -26.74 -6.41
C PRO A 14 19.03 -27.63 -6.62
N GLY A 15 18.59 -28.28 -5.54
CA GLY A 15 17.33 -29.04 -5.52
C GLY A 15 16.09 -28.21 -5.19
N TYR A 16 16.28 -26.95 -4.79
CA TYR A 16 15.24 -26.02 -4.39
C TYR A 16 15.59 -24.59 -4.76
N GLY A 17 14.60 -23.80 -5.12
CA GLY A 17 14.74 -22.38 -5.37
C GLY A 17 13.49 -21.60 -4.98
N GLU A 18 13.68 -20.37 -4.58
CA GLU A 18 12.62 -19.40 -4.29
C GLU A 18 12.79 -18.15 -5.13
N VAL A 19 11.66 -17.60 -5.57
CA VAL A 19 11.62 -16.28 -6.21
C VAL A 19 10.51 -15.46 -5.55
N TRP A 20 10.87 -14.29 -5.02
CA TRP A 20 9.93 -13.36 -4.43
C TRP A 20 9.69 -12.21 -5.37
N VAL A 21 8.43 -11.97 -5.68
CA VAL A 21 8.01 -10.91 -6.62
C VAL A 21 6.94 -10.07 -5.97
N THR A 22 7.09 -8.75 -6.03
CA THR A 22 6.03 -7.82 -5.65
C THR A 22 5.27 -7.40 -6.90
N LEU A 23 3.97 -7.65 -6.91
CA LEU A 23 3.04 -7.16 -7.92
C LEU A 23 2.37 -5.88 -7.40
N ARG A 24 2.21 -4.88 -8.25
CA ARG A 24 1.56 -3.62 -7.87
C ARG A 24 0.68 -3.11 -9.01
N THR A 25 -0.55 -2.74 -8.68
CA THR A 25 -1.48 -2.05 -9.59
C THR A 25 -2.24 -0.98 -8.82
N MET A 26 -2.91 -0.11 -9.52
CA MET A 26 -3.68 0.98 -8.88
C MET A 26 -5.05 0.55 -8.39
N THR A 27 -5.60 -0.54 -8.95
CA THR A 27 -6.95 -1.03 -8.61
C THR A 27 -6.98 -2.55 -8.60
N ASP A 28 -8.00 -3.13 -7.96
CA ASP A 28 -8.12 -4.57 -7.74
C ASP A 28 -8.35 -5.39 -9.03
N GLY A 29 -9.07 -4.83 -10.02
CA GLY A 29 -9.32 -5.53 -11.27
C GLY A 29 -8.04 -5.86 -12.04
N PRO A 30 -7.18 -4.88 -12.37
CA PRO A 30 -5.87 -5.12 -12.96
C PRO A 30 -4.96 -6.00 -12.08
N MET A 31 -5.06 -5.92 -10.75
CA MET A 31 -4.29 -6.78 -9.85
C MET A 31 -4.70 -8.26 -10.02
N ALA A 32 -5.99 -8.53 -10.05
CA ALA A 32 -6.49 -9.89 -10.26
C ALA A 32 -6.03 -10.47 -11.61
N ALA A 33 -6.05 -9.68 -12.67
CA ALA A 33 -5.58 -10.09 -13.99
C ALA A 33 -4.07 -10.37 -14.01
N LEU A 34 -3.27 -9.44 -13.45
CA LEU A 34 -1.82 -9.59 -13.35
C LEU A 34 -1.41 -10.81 -12.54
N ARG A 35 -2.11 -11.06 -11.44
CA ARG A 35 -1.90 -12.24 -10.58
C ARG A 35 -2.16 -13.53 -11.34
N ALA A 36 -3.30 -13.62 -12.03
CA ALA A 36 -3.65 -14.81 -12.81
C ALA A 36 -2.65 -15.08 -13.93
N GLU A 37 -2.17 -14.05 -14.61
CA GLU A 37 -1.14 -14.17 -15.65
C GLU A 37 0.20 -14.63 -15.07
N ALA A 38 0.62 -14.07 -13.97
CA ALA A 38 1.86 -14.47 -13.28
C ALA A 38 1.80 -15.92 -12.79
N GLU A 39 0.68 -16.34 -12.20
CA GLU A 39 0.46 -17.75 -11.78
C GLU A 39 0.53 -18.72 -12.98
N ALA A 40 -0.15 -18.37 -14.07
CA ALA A 40 -0.15 -19.19 -15.27
C ALA A 40 1.26 -19.32 -15.89
N LEU A 41 2.01 -18.21 -15.93
CA LEU A 41 3.39 -18.21 -16.42
C LEU A 41 4.28 -19.11 -15.57
N VAL A 42 4.25 -18.96 -14.25
CA VAL A 42 5.07 -19.75 -13.31
C VAL A 42 4.72 -21.22 -13.39
N ALA A 43 3.43 -21.57 -13.49
CA ALA A 43 2.99 -22.95 -13.63
C ALA A 43 3.46 -23.57 -14.97
N ALA A 44 3.38 -22.82 -16.07
CA ALA A 44 3.83 -23.27 -17.37
C ALA A 44 5.35 -23.51 -17.40
N GLU A 45 6.14 -22.60 -16.85
CA GLU A 45 7.60 -22.75 -16.77
C GLU A 45 8.00 -23.94 -15.90
N ALA A 46 7.37 -24.11 -14.74
CA ALA A 46 7.62 -25.26 -13.88
C ALA A 46 7.33 -26.58 -14.61
N ALA A 47 6.18 -26.67 -15.29
CA ALA A 47 5.80 -27.86 -16.04
C ALA A 47 6.76 -28.17 -17.20
N ALA A 48 7.19 -27.13 -17.93
CA ALA A 48 8.14 -27.28 -19.05
C ALA A 48 9.49 -27.86 -18.62
N HIS A 49 9.87 -27.65 -17.36
CA HIS A 49 11.13 -28.12 -16.78
C HIS A 49 10.97 -29.30 -15.80
N GLY A 50 9.77 -29.89 -15.69
CA GLY A 50 9.50 -31.01 -14.77
C GLY A 50 9.63 -30.65 -13.30
N LEU A 51 9.40 -29.38 -12.93
CA LEU A 51 9.49 -28.86 -11.59
C LEU A 51 8.11 -28.83 -10.92
N THR A 52 8.10 -28.98 -9.60
CA THR A 52 6.92 -28.70 -8.78
C THR A 52 7.01 -27.26 -8.29
N VAL A 53 5.90 -26.51 -8.36
CA VAL A 53 5.83 -25.14 -7.86
C VAL A 53 4.75 -25.02 -6.79
N THR A 54 5.07 -24.24 -5.76
CA THR A 54 4.10 -23.76 -4.75
C THR A 54 4.13 -22.25 -4.76
N ILE A 55 2.96 -21.64 -4.87
CA ILE A 55 2.80 -20.18 -4.86
C ILE A 55 2.12 -19.80 -3.53
N THR A 56 2.72 -18.86 -2.83
CA THR A 56 2.17 -18.28 -1.59
C THR A 56 2.08 -16.78 -1.73
N TYR A 57 1.15 -16.17 -0.99
CA TYR A 57 0.93 -14.73 -0.98
C TYR A 57 1.18 -14.17 0.40
N HIS A 58 1.82 -13.02 0.43
CA HIS A 58 2.09 -12.24 1.62
C HIS A 58 1.65 -10.80 1.35
N ASP A 59 1.13 -10.12 2.37
CA ASP A 59 0.74 -8.71 2.30
C ASP A 59 -0.20 -8.42 1.11
N ASP A 60 -1.27 -9.21 0.98
CA ASP A 60 -2.29 -9.06 -0.05
C ASP A 60 -3.25 -7.93 0.36
N PHE A 61 -3.02 -6.73 -0.18
CA PHE A 61 -3.79 -5.53 0.10
C PHE A 61 -4.76 -5.23 -1.05
N GLY A 62 -5.99 -4.85 -0.71
CA GLY A 62 -6.92 -4.23 -1.65
C GLY A 62 -6.55 -2.79 -1.96
N ALA A 63 -7.07 -2.25 -3.06
CA ALA A 63 -6.85 -0.86 -3.43
C ALA A 63 -7.39 0.09 -2.35
N SER A 64 -6.59 1.10 -1.98
CA SER A 64 -6.98 2.18 -1.08
C SER A 64 -7.53 3.35 -1.89
N ILE A 65 -8.84 3.41 -2.05
CA ILE A 65 -9.54 4.44 -2.84
C ILE A 65 -10.31 5.33 -1.89
N ASN A 66 -10.02 6.63 -1.93
CA ASN A 66 -10.74 7.60 -1.14
C ASN A 66 -12.17 7.80 -1.65
N ASP A 67 -13.16 7.68 -0.77
CA ASP A 67 -14.53 8.03 -1.06
C ASP A 67 -14.67 9.55 -1.22
N PRO A 68 -15.38 10.04 -2.28
CA PRO A 68 -15.51 11.48 -2.54
C PRO A 68 -16.19 12.26 -1.41
N GLU A 69 -17.17 11.67 -0.73
CA GLU A 69 -17.87 12.34 0.37
C GLU A 69 -17.00 12.41 1.61
N ALA A 70 -16.28 11.34 1.95
CA ALA A 70 -15.31 11.35 3.04
C ALA A 70 -14.17 12.33 2.77
N THR A 71 -13.67 12.40 1.53
CA THR A 71 -12.70 13.41 1.11
C THR A 71 -13.22 14.83 1.29
N ALA A 72 -14.46 15.09 0.94
CA ALA A 72 -15.09 16.40 1.15
C ALA A 72 -15.25 16.74 2.64
N GLN A 73 -15.46 15.75 3.52
CA GLN A 73 -15.45 15.99 4.98
C GLN A 73 -14.07 16.42 5.47
N LEU A 74 -13.01 15.78 4.99
CA LEU A 74 -11.64 16.18 5.31
C LEU A 74 -11.34 17.61 4.83
N ALA A 75 -11.71 17.94 3.59
CA ALA A 75 -11.53 19.30 3.05
C ALA A 75 -12.18 20.34 3.93
N ARG A 76 -13.44 20.13 4.34
CA ARG A 76 -14.14 21.03 5.28
C ARG A 76 -13.44 21.16 6.64
N ALA A 77 -12.85 20.06 7.12
CA ALA A 77 -12.10 20.10 8.38
C ALA A 77 -10.81 20.92 8.24
N PHE A 78 -10.08 20.75 7.14
CA PHE A 78 -8.89 21.54 6.86
C PHE A 78 -9.19 23.04 6.75
N ASP A 79 -10.24 23.41 6.01
CA ASP A 79 -10.71 24.79 5.89
C ASP A 79 -11.04 25.40 7.26
N ALA A 80 -11.82 24.68 8.06
CA ALA A 80 -12.21 25.14 9.40
C ALA A 80 -11.04 25.29 10.38
N LEU A 81 -9.96 24.56 10.17
CA LEU A 81 -8.73 24.62 10.97
C LEU A 81 -7.68 25.58 10.41
N GLY A 82 -7.91 26.15 9.23
CA GLY A 82 -6.96 27.01 8.53
C GLY A 82 -5.71 26.24 8.06
N ILE A 83 -5.84 24.94 7.83
CA ILE A 83 -4.76 24.08 7.35
C ILE A 83 -4.76 24.10 5.82
N ARG A 84 -3.64 24.48 5.23
CA ARG A 84 -3.48 24.41 3.76
C ARG A 84 -3.40 22.96 3.33
N TYR A 85 -4.12 22.62 2.28
CA TYR A 85 -4.11 21.30 1.69
C TYR A 85 -4.21 21.37 0.16
N SER A 86 -3.95 20.28 -0.49
CA SER A 86 -4.29 20.06 -1.90
C SER A 86 -5.09 18.78 -2.03
N ILE A 87 -6.08 18.79 -2.93
CA ILE A 87 -6.73 17.59 -3.41
C ILE A 87 -6.14 17.37 -4.79
N GLY A 88 -5.50 16.25 -4.99
CA GLY A 88 -4.84 15.98 -6.24
C GLY A 88 -4.77 14.49 -6.49
N ASP A 89 -4.57 14.16 -7.73
CA ASP A 89 -4.25 12.82 -8.15
C ASP A 89 -2.77 12.57 -7.82
N LEU A 90 -2.54 12.11 -6.61
CA LEU A 90 -1.25 11.66 -6.11
C LEU A 90 -1.30 10.14 -5.99
N PRO A 91 -1.15 9.43 -7.13
CA PRO A 91 -1.19 7.98 -7.10
C PRO A 91 0.00 7.47 -6.31
N GLU A 92 -0.23 7.15 -5.03
CA GLU A 92 0.77 6.52 -4.20
C GLU A 92 0.91 5.06 -4.60
N ARG A 93 2.14 4.63 -4.83
CA ARG A 93 2.44 3.25 -5.24
C ARG A 93 2.81 2.34 -4.08
N ALA A 94 2.82 2.86 -2.88
CA ALA A 94 2.98 2.06 -1.68
C ALA A 94 1.75 1.20 -1.42
N SER A 95 1.91 0.16 -0.62
CA SER A 95 0.80 -0.67 -0.16
C SER A 95 0.33 -0.13 1.18
N GLU A 96 -1.00 -0.09 1.38
CA GLU A 96 -1.62 0.39 2.59
C GLU A 96 -2.77 -0.50 3.02
N ASP A 97 -2.88 -0.75 4.32
CA ASP A 97 -3.99 -1.49 4.92
C ASP A 97 -5.33 -0.75 4.86
N PHE A 98 -5.28 0.54 4.60
CA PHE A 98 -6.44 1.41 4.65
C PHE A 98 -7.58 0.94 3.74
N GLY A 99 -7.26 0.33 2.59
CA GLY A 99 -8.23 -0.27 1.69
C GLY A 99 -9.15 -1.30 2.37
N ARG A 100 -8.69 -1.94 3.42
CA ARG A 100 -9.50 -2.88 4.20
C ARG A 100 -10.65 -2.22 4.93
N PHE A 101 -10.50 -0.97 5.34
CA PHE A 101 -11.57 -0.19 5.96
C PHE A 101 -12.51 0.39 4.92
N SER A 102 -11.97 0.95 3.84
CA SER A 102 -12.77 1.62 2.81
C SER A 102 -13.54 0.65 1.90
N ASN A 103 -13.08 -0.60 1.77
CA ASN A 103 -13.71 -1.62 0.93
C ASN A 103 -14.81 -2.43 1.66
N VAL A 104 -15.04 -2.18 2.95
CA VAL A 104 -16.16 -2.78 3.68
C VAL A 104 -17.47 -2.14 3.22
N THR A 105 -18.45 -2.97 2.89
CA THR A 105 -19.75 -2.50 2.43
C THR A 105 -20.38 -1.48 3.38
N GLY A 106 -20.74 -0.33 2.86
CA GLY A 106 -21.41 0.75 3.61
C GLY A 106 -20.46 1.67 4.36
N THR A 107 -19.14 1.45 4.31
CA THR A 107 -18.17 2.39 4.86
C THR A 107 -17.74 3.41 3.81
N LYS A 108 -17.39 4.62 4.27
CA LYS A 108 -16.82 5.68 3.45
C LYS A 108 -15.51 6.11 4.10
N GLY A 109 -14.40 5.81 3.45
CA GLY A 109 -13.07 6.09 3.97
C GLY A 109 -12.33 7.10 3.12
N ALA A 110 -11.52 7.93 3.75
CA ALA A 110 -10.54 8.77 3.08
C ALA A 110 -9.25 8.84 3.89
N MET A 111 -8.15 8.60 3.24
CA MET A 111 -6.80 8.76 3.78
C MET A 111 -6.19 10.07 3.28
N PHE A 112 -5.40 10.70 4.11
CA PHE A 112 -4.62 11.87 3.75
C PHE A 112 -3.20 11.78 4.30
N PHE A 113 -2.29 12.52 3.68
CA PHE A 113 -0.91 12.61 4.12
C PHE A 113 -0.66 13.91 4.88
N LEU A 114 0.15 13.84 5.91
CA LEU A 114 0.71 15.02 6.60
C LEU A 114 2.12 15.25 6.10
N GLY A 115 2.37 16.42 5.52
CA GLY A 115 3.68 16.77 5.00
C GLY A 115 4.68 17.03 6.12
N ALA A 116 5.79 16.32 6.12
CA ALA A 116 6.88 16.49 7.09
C ALA A 116 7.86 17.63 6.74
N GLY A 117 7.74 18.21 5.55
CA GLY A 117 8.65 19.24 5.04
C GLY A 117 9.56 18.69 3.93
N LEU A 118 10.19 19.61 3.19
CA LEU A 118 11.03 19.24 2.04
C LEU A 118 12.40 18.68 2.46
N ASP A 119 12.90 19.12 3.60
CA ASP A 119 14.23 18.74 4.12
C ASP A 119 14.17 17.55 5.10
N HIS A 120 13.01 16.92 5.24
CA HIS A 120 12.83 15.77 6.11
C HIS A 120 13.35 14.51 5.43
N PRO A 121 14.07 13.60 6.13
CA PRO A 121 14.49 12.32 5.58
C PRO A 121 13.30 11.52 5.03
N ALA A 122 13.52 10.81 3.92
CA ALA A 122 12.47 9.99 3.33
C ALA A 122 12.11 8.81 4.23
N LEU A 123 10.86 8.36 4.14
CA LEU A 123 10.41 7.14 4.80
C LEU A 123 11.36 5.96 4.48
N HIS A 124 11.59 5.12 5.47
CA HIS A 124 12.48 3.96 5.42
C HIS A 124 13.99 4.27 5.33
N ASN A 125 14.39 5.53 5.35
CA ASN A 125 15.80 5.86 5.50
C ASN A 125 16.26 5.57 6.94
N PRO A 126 17.54 5.20 7.15
CA PRO A 126 18.06 4.92 8.50
C PRO A 126 18.03 6.12 9.45
N ASP A 127 18.00 7.33 8.91
CA ASP A 127 17.95 8.60 9.63
C ASP A 127 16.52 9.18 9.73
N TYR A 128 15.51 8.40 9.29
CA TYR A 128 14.12 8.82 9.42
C TYR A 128 13.70 8.84 10.89
N ASP A 129 13.13 9.97 11.30
CA ASP A 129 12.47 10.13 12.60
C ASP A 129 11.12 10.80 12.39
N PHE A 130 10.08 10.29 13.03
CA PHE A 130 8.75 10.83 12.84
C PHE A 130 8.66 12.24 13.48
N PRO A 131 8.23 13.27 12.73
CA PRO A 131 8.16 14.62 13.28
C PRO A 131 6.96 14.76 14.24
N ASP A 132 7.19 14.65 15.53
CA ASP A 132 6.18 14.71 16.59
C ASP A 132 5.28 15.96 16.52
N SER A 133 5.76 17.04 15.92
CA SER A 133 4.97 18.24 15.65
C SER A 133 3.75 18.02 14.77
N LEU A 134 3.70 16.93 14.01
CA LEU A 134 2.55 16.55 13.19
C LEU A 134 1.44 15.89 14.00
N ILE A 135 1.74 15.30 15.16
CA ILE A 135 0.76 14.62 16.01
C ILE A 135 -0.42 15.52 16.37
N PRO A 136 -0.22 16.72 16.96
CA PRO A 136 -1.33 17.61 17.30
C PRO A 136 -2.09 18.11 16.06
N ILE A 137 -1.44 18.21 14.92
CA ILE A 137 -2.10 18.60 13.67
C ILE A 137 -3.07 17.51 13.22
N GLY A 138 -2.60 16.27 13.13
CA GLY A 138 -3.43 15.13 12.78
C GLY A 138 -4.58 14.91 13.75
N ALA A 139 -4.30 14.97 15.07
CA ALA A 139 -5.31 14.83 16.10
C ALA A 139 -6.44 15.85 15.97
N ARG A 140 -6.11 17.12 15.71
CA ARG A 140 -7.11 18.18 15.48
C ARG A 140 -7.98 17.92 14.25
N VAL A 141 -7.39 17.40 13.18
CA VAL A 141 -8.14 17.04 11.97
C VAL A 141 -9.15 15.94 12.29
N PHE A 142 -8.73 14.86 12.95
CA PHE A 142 -9.63 13.77 13.34
C PHE A 142 -10.73 14.23 14.29
N GLU A 143 -10.38 15.03 15.30
CA GLU A 143 -11.37 15.62 16.20
C GLU A 143 -12.40 16.47 15.43
N ARG A 144 -11.92 17.30 14.51
CA ARG A 144 -12.81 18.16 13.72
C ARG A 144 -13.74 17.36 12.85
N VAL A 145 -13.24 16.34 12.12
CA VAL A 145 -14.06 15.44 11.30
C VAL A 145 -15.09 14.73 12.15
N THR A 146 -14.68 14.21 13.32
CA THR A 146 -15.61 13.52 14.23
C THR A 146 -16.75 14.46 14.65
N ARG A 147 -16.47 15.70 15.03
CA ARG A 147 -17.49 16.69 15.38
C ARG A 147 -18.39 17.09 14.19
N GLN A 148 -17.88 17.07 12.98
CA GLN A 148 -18.67 17.36 11.78
C GLN A 148 -19.70 16.28 11.45
N ILE A 149 -19.36 15.04 11.80
CA ILE A 149 -20.16 13.86 11.45
C ILE A 149 -21.12 13.49 12.59
N CYS A 150 -20.65 13.59 13.82
CA CYS A 150 -21.39 13.14 15.00
C CYS A 150 -22.11 14.25 15.77
N GLY A 151 -21.87 15.53 15.44
CA GLY A 151 -22.48 16.69 16.11
C GLY A 151 -21.57 17.18 17.22
#